data_b31b99a88a6e13fd88cbae3b3dcfdedc
#
_entry.id   b31b99a88a6e13fd88cbae3b3dcfdedc
#
_cell.length_a   1.000
_cell.length_b   1.000
_cell.length_c   1.000
_cell.angle_alpha   90.00
_cell.angle_beta   90.00
_cell.angle_gamma   90.00
#
_symmetry.space_group_name_H-M   'P 1'
#
loop_
_entity.id
_entity.type
_entity.pdbx_description
1 polymer ?
#
loop_
_entity_poly.entity_id
_entity_poly.type
_entity_poly.pdbx_seq_one_letter_code
_entity_poly.pdbx_strand_id
1 'polypeptide(L)'
;MMYYFPFKFYNLYSLACESRRISFKKIKGMNKDILYIGIDPGVSGGIAILNNDGSVKDVVAMPETPRDILDFLSLYKEDSRCVIEDVGHGIPGQSSKATATFARHNGQLEMALLALDIPTEKVTPQKWIKVYQLKRKKEQDKNEWKNVLKAKAQSLFPQLGKKVTLKTCDALLISEYARRTKF
;
A
#
# COMPACT_ATOMS: atom_id res chain seq x y z
N MET A 1 -31.48 55.62 -13.40
CA MET A 1 -30.20 55.40 -14.09
C MET A 1 -29.48 54.29 -13.35
N MET A 2 -29.60 53.06 -13.83
CA MET A 2 -29.21 51.83 -13.13
C MET A 2 -27.93 51.35 -13.79
N TYR A 3 -26.78 51.35 -13.07
CA TYR A 3 -25.51 50.86 -13.58
C TYR A 3 -25.42 49.35 -13.38
N TYR A 4 -25.44 48.61 -14.48
CA TYR A 4 -25.13 47.19 -14.55
C TYR A 4 -23.62 47.00 -14.53
N PHE A 5 -23.07 46.36 -13.49
CA PHE A 5 -21.71 45.86 -13.50
C PHE A 5 -21.72 44.38 -13.94
N PRO A 6 -21.03 44.00 -15.00
CA PRO A 6 -20.88 42.60 -15.34
C PRO A 6 -19.76 41.97 -14.52
N PHE A 7 -20.12 41.13 -13.55
CA PHE A 7 -19.18 40.23 -12.91
C PHE A 7 -18.70 39.17 -13.92
N LYS A 8 -17.49 39.32 -14.45
CA LYS A 8 -16.78 38.23 -15.14
C LYS A 8 -16.28 37.26 -14.10
N PHE A 9 -16.97 36.14 -13.95
CA PHE A 9 -16.42 34.96 -13.28
C PHE A 9 -15.25 34.42 -14.12
N TYR A 10 -14.04 34.77 -13.77
CA TYR A 10 -12.86 34.11 -14.30
C TYR A 10 -12.76 32.74 -13.64
N ASN A 11 -12.80 31.72 -14.48
CA ASN A 11 -12.80 30.31 -14.16
C ASN A 11 -11.44 29.92 -13.52
N LEU A 12 -11.33 30.03 -12.21
CA LEU A 12 -10.16 29.64 -11.42
C LEU A 12 -9.78 28.15 -11.55
N TYR A 13 -10.70 27.33 -12.09
CA TYR A 13 -10.45 25.90 -12.34
C TYR A 13 -9.54 25.62 -13.55
N SER A 14 -9.44 26.55 -14.51
CA SER A 14 -8.60 26.39 -15.70
C SER A 14 -7.12 26.53 -15.40
N LEU A 15 -6.73 27.43 -14.51
CA LEU A 15 -5.33 27.68 -14.15
C LEU A 15 -4.72 26.55 -13.27
N ALA A 16 -5.54 25.89 -12.45
CA ALA A 16 -5.08 24.74 -11.64
C ALA A 16 -4.82 23.50 -12.49
N CYS A 17 -5.48 23.36 -13.66
CA CYS A 17 -5.29 22.22 -14.54
C CYS A 17 -4.02 22.36 -15.43
N GLU A 18 -3.64 23.56 -15.80
CA GLU A 18 -2.44 23.82 -16.61
C GLU A 18 -1.14 23.70 -15.79
N SER A 19 -1.15 24.14 -14.53
CA SER A 19 0.03 23.98 -13.65
C SER A 19 0.36 22.52 -13.36
N ARG A 20 -0.64 21.61 -13.32
CA ARG A 20 -0.41 20.17 -13.19
C ARG A 20 0.15 19.54 -14.46
N ARG A 21 -0.15 20.04 -15.66
CA ARG A 21 0.41 19.53 -16.93
C ARG A 21 1.88 19.89 -17.16
N ILE A 22 2.36 20.97 -16.59
CA ILE A 22 3.75 21.44 -16.76
C ILE A 22 4.72 20.62 -15.90
N SER A 23 4.26 20.04 -14.77
CA SER A 23 5.08 19.21 -13.89
C SER A 23 5.44 17.83 -14.48
N PHE A 24 4.67 17.30 -15.42
CA PHE A 24 4.90 15.98 -16.00
C PHE A 24 5.95 15.93 -17.15
N LYS A 25 6.46 17.06 -17.60
CA LYS A 25 7.35 17.12 -18.79
C LYS A 25 8.85 17.28 -18.48
N LYS A 26 9.24 17.31 -17.21
CA LYS A 26 10.65 17.48 -16.86
C LYS A 26 11.08 16.36 -15.93
N ILE A 27 11.90 15.50 -16.43
CA ILE A 27 12.89 14.59 -15.83
C ILE A 27 12.82 13.19 -16.48
N LYS A 28 13.17 13.15 -17.76
CA LYS A 28 13.71 11.93 -18.37
C LYS A 28 15.22 11.98 -18.10
N GLY A 29 15.71 11.29 -17.07
CA GLY A 29 17.15 11.20 -16.85
C GLY A 29 17.71 11.09 -15.44
N MET A 30 16.88 11.16 -14.38
CA MET A 30 17.32 10.74 -13.05
C MET A 30 16.70 9.40 -12.72
N ASN A 31 17.52 8.41 -12.36
CA ASN A 31 17.07 7.21 -11.68
C ASN A 31 16.45 7.67 -10.35
N LYS A 32 15.16 7.97 -10.34
CA LYS A 32 14.43 8.28 -9.11
C LYS A 32 14.43 7.01 -8.28
N ASP A 33 14.88 7.08 -7.06
CA ASP A 33 14.82 5.98 -6.11
C ASP A 33 13.35 5.75 -5.71
N ILE A 34 12.67 4.94 -6.52
CA ILE A 34 11.25 4.60 -6.29
C ILE A 34 11.15 3.77 -5.02
N LEU A 35 10.23 4.17 -4.14
CA LEU A 35 9.84 3.39 -2.97
C LEU A 35 8.68 2.45 -3.32
N TYR A 36 8.77 1.21 -2.84
CA TYR A 36 7.73 0.22 -3.02
C TYR A 36 7.05 -0.06 -1.68
N ILE A 37 5.78 0.29 -1.60
CA ILE A 37 4.94 0.11 -0.41
C ILE A 37 4.16 -1.19 -0.57
N GLY A 38 4.22 -2.06 0.43
CA GLY A 38 3.40 -3.27 0.53
C GLY A 38 2.48 -3.19 1.73
N ILE A 39 1.18 -3.41 1.53
CA ILE A 39 0.18 -3.36 2.60
C ILE A 39 -0.56 -4.68 2.70
N ASP A 40 -0.48 -5.32 3.88
CA ASP A 40 -1.39 -6.38 4.33
C ASP A 40 -2.50 -5.70 5.15
N PRO A 41 -3.74 -5.55 4.63
CA PRO A 41 -4.80 -4.83 5.31
C PRO A 41 -5.35 -5.59 6.53
N GLY A 42 -5.94 -4.85 7.47
CA GLY A 42 -6.50 -5.36 8.71
C GLY A 42 -5.63 -5.05 9.92
N VAL A 43 -6.24 -5.07 11.12
CA VAL A 43 -5.57 -4.71 12.40
C VAL A 43 -4.42 -5.64 12.78
N SER A 44 -4.37 -6.84 12.21
CA SER A 44 -3.28 -7.81 12.40
C SER A 44 -2.28 -7.84 11.24
N GLY A 45 -2.45 -6.97 10.26
CA GLY A 45 -1.55 -6.81 9.13
C GLY A 45 -0.42 -5.83 9.40
N GLY A 46 0.12 -5.23 8.32
CA GLY A 46 1.22 -4.29 8.42
C GLY A 46 1.49 -3.52 7.15
N ILE A 47 2.47 -2.63 7.22
CA ILE A 47 2.96 -1.82 6.11
C ILE A 47 4.47 -1.98 6.02
N ALA A 48 4.99 -2.22 4.82
CA ALA A 48 6.43 -2.30 4.56
C ALA A 48 6.82 -1.39 3.40
N ILE A 49 7.98 -0.76 3.51
CA ILE A 49 8.54 0.16 2.53
C ILE A 49 9.91 -0.36 2.09
N LEU A 50 10.07 -0.64 0.81
CA LEU A 50 11.34 -1.05 0.23
C LEU A 50 11.91 0.03 -0.70
N ASN A 51 13.21 0.17 -0.69
CA ASN A 51 13.96 0.91 -1.69
C ASN A 51 14.00 0.11 -3.02
N ASN A 52 14.34 0.78 -4.11
CA ASN A 52 14.47 0.15 -5.43
C ASN A 52 15.53 -0.98 -5.47
N ASP A 53 16.56 -0.90 -4.66
CA ASP A 53 17.60 -1.94 -4.53
C ASP A 53 17.14 -3.18 -3.73
N GLY A 54 15.95 -3.12 -3.09
CA GLY A 54 15.38 -4.18 -2.26
C GLY A 54 15.76 -4.09 -0.80
N SER A 55 16.53 -3.08 -0.39
CA SER A 55 16.75 -2.82 1.03
C SER A 55 15.47 -2.32 1.70
N VAL A 56 15.27 -2.69 2.97
CA VAL A 56 14.09 -2.28 3.72
C VAL A 56 14.29 -0.87 4.26
N LYS A 57 13.45 0.07 3.84
CA LYS A 57 13.43 1.43 4.33
C LYS A 57 12.73 1.49 5.69
N ASP A 58 11.53 0.88 5.77
CA ASP A 58 10.78 0.77 7.02
C ASP A 58 9.80 -0.41 6.99
N VAL A 59 9.39 -0.87 8.17
CA VAL A 59 8.37 -1.91 8.35
C VAL A 59 7.69 -1.77 9.71
N VAL A 60 6.35 -1.68 9.70
CA VAL A 60 5.54 -1.54 10.91
C VAL A 60 4.36 -2.52 10.89
N ALA A 61 3.93 -2.96 12.07
CA ALA A 61 2.59 -3.51 12.22
C ALA A 61 1.57 -2.42 11.86
N MET A 62 0.37 -2.81 11.48
CA MET A 62 -0.68 -1.86 11.11
C MET A 62 -0.87 -0.82 12.22
N PRO A 63 -0.74 0.48 11.92
CA PRO A 63 -0.99 1.54 12.90
C PRO A 63 -2.44 1.50 13.41
N GLU A 64 -2.66 1.92 14.64
CA GLU A 64 -3.94 1.70 15.33
C GLU A 64 -5.08 2.58 14.82
N THR A 65 -4.76 3.83 14.46
CA THR A 65 -5.77 4.79 14.03
C THR A 65 -5.62 5.17 12.55
N PRO A 66 -6.70 5.60 11.89
CA PRO A 66 -6.61 6.11 10.51
C PRO A 66 -5.65 7.30 10.38
N ARG A 67 -5.53 8.10 11.44
CA ARG A 67 -4.59 9.23 11.48
C ARG A 67 -3.16 8.74 11.46
N ASP A 68 -2.82 7.75 12.28
CA ASP A 68 -1.47 7.18 12.34
C ASP A 68 -1.09 6.52 11.01
N ILE A 69 -2.06 5.87 10.33
CA ILE A 69 -1.87 5.33 8.98
C ILE A 69 -1.52 6.44 7.98
N LEU A 70 -2.31 7.52 7.98
CA LEU A 70 -2.08 8.66 7.09
C LEU A 70 -0.73 9.32 7.36
N ASP A 71 -0.41 9.56 8.63
CA ASP A 71 0.85 10.19 9.04
C ASP A 71 2.05 9.32 8.67
N PHE A 72 1.98 8.01 8.89
CA PHE A 72 3.02 7.07 8.47
C PHE A 72 3.23 7.05 6.95
N LEU A 73 2.16 6.90 6.17
CA LEU A 73 2.24 6.86 4.70
C LEU A 73 2.73 8.21 4.13
N SER A 74 2.41 9.32 4.77
CA SER A 74 2.84 10.66 4.33
C SER A 74 4.35 10.84 4.32
N LEU A 75 5.09 10.10 5.18
CA LEU A 75 6.55 10.11 5.21
C LEU A 75 7.18 9.51 3.94
N TYR A 76 6.44 8.67 3.22
CA TYR A 76 6.93 7.90 2.08
C TYR A 76 6.14 8.14 0.79
N LYS A 77 5.34 9.21 0.71
CA LYS A 77 4.47 9.47 -0.45
C LYS A 77 5.23 9.84 -1.72
N GLU A 78 6.38 10.51 -1.57
CA GLU A 78 7.15 10.99 -2.72
C GLU A 78 7.80 9.81 -3.46
N ASP A 79 7.61 9.78 -4.77
CA ASP A 79 8.18 8.77 -5.66
C ASP A 79 7.90 7.31 -5.25
N SER A 80 6.74 7.09 -4.61
CA SER A 80 6.33 5.76 -4.15
C SER A 80 5.27 5.13 -5.04
N ARG A 81 5.16 3.81 -4.95
CA ARG A 81 4.11 2.97 -5.54
C ARG A 81 3.66 1.94 -4.52
N CYS A 82 2.38 1.71 -4.44
CA CYS A 82 1.80 0.84 -3.44
C CYS A 82 1.13 -0.39 -4.06
N VAL A 83 1.38 -1.55 -3.48
CA VAL A 83 0.55 -2.74 -3.69
C VAL A 83 -0.16 -3.05 -2.37
N ILE A 84 -1.48 -3.11 -2.41
CA ILE A 84 -2.32 -3.52 -1.29
C ILE A 84 -2.97 -4.88 -1.59
N GLU A 85 -2.98 -5.78 -0.60
CA GLU A 85 -3.63 -7.08 -0.77
C GLU A 85 -5.15 -6.92 -0.92
N ASP A 86 -5.70 -7.54 -1.96
CA ASP A 86 -7.13 -7.66 -2.17
C ASP A 86 -7.64 -8.97 -1.55
N VAL A 87 -8.21 -8.88 -0.36
CA VAL A 87 -8.76 -10.04 0.38
C VAL A 87 -10.23 -10.32 0.07
N GLY A 88 -10.81 -9.63 -0.92
CA GLY A 88 -12.21 -9.81 -1.32
C GLY A 88 -13.22 -9.27 -0.30
N HIS A 89 -14.51 -9.51 -0.57
CA HIS A 89 -15.62 -8.88 0.17
C HIS A 89 -16.11 -9.65 1.39
N GLY A 90 -15.43 -10.71 1.80
CA GLY A 90 -15.81 -11.45 3.00
C GLY A 90 -15.10 -12.80 3.13
N ILE A 91 -14.81 -13.18 4.35
CA ILE A 91 -14.27 -14.49 4.67
C ILE A 91 -15.43 -15.38 5.10
N PRO A 92 -15.69 -16.52 4.43
CA PRO A 92 -16.74 -17.45 4.85
C PRO A 92 -16.62 -17.80 6.34
N GLY A 93 -17.73 -17.72 7.10
CA GLY A 93 -17.74 -17.98 8.53
C GLY A 93 -17.33 -16.80 9.44
N GLN A 94 -17.00 -15.65 8.87
CA GLN A 94 -16.74 -14.45 9.65
C GLN A 94 -18.03 -13.75 10.07
N SER A 95 -18.09 -13.20 11.30
CA SER A 95 -19.24 -12.43 11.73
C SER A 95 -19.42 -11.14 10.94
N SER A 96 -20.68 -10.69 10.79
CA SER A 96 -21.00 -9.42 10.10
C SER A 96 -20.24 -8.22 10.70
N LYS A 97 -20.07 -8.19 12.03
CA LYS A 97 -19.29 -7.16 12.72
C LYS A 97 -17.82 -7.16 12.31
N ALA A 98 -17.20 -8.32 12.24
CA ALA A 98 -15.81 -8.45 11.83
C ALA A 98 -15.61 -8.06 10.35
N THR A 99 -16.54 -8.47 9.49
CA THR A 99 -16.56 -8.09 8.06
C THR A 99 -16.71 -6.57 7.90
N ALA A 100 -17.63 -5.94 8.63
CA ALA A 100 -17.83 -4.49 8.58
C ALA A 100 -16.60 -3.72 9.10
N THR A 101 -15.95 -4.20 10.17
CA THR A 101 -14.72 -3.61 10.72
C THR A 101 -13.59 -3.70 9.70
N PHE A 102 -13.42 -4.86 9.07
CA PHE A 102 -12.40 -5.05 8.04
C PHE A 102 -12.66 -4.17 6.81
N ALA A 103 -13.90 -4.12 6.31
CA ALA A 103 -14.26 -3.29 5.16
C ALA A 103 -14.02 -1.79 5.43
N ARG A 104 -14.38 -1.31 6.64
CA ARG A 104 -14.09 0.07 7.06
C ARG A 104 -12.60 0.35 7.05
N HIS A 105 -11.80 -0.53 7.64
CA HIS A 105 -10.35 -0.37 7.71
C HIS A 105 -9.73 -0.34 6.31
N ASN A 106 -10.17 -1.22 5.42
CA ASN A 106 -9.71 -1.25 4.03
C ASN A 106 -10.04 0.06 3.30
N GLY A 107 -11.28 0.57 3.46
CA GLY A 107 -11.67 1.87 2.90
C GLY A 107 -10.85 3.05 3.46
N GLN A 108 -10.44 3.00 4.72
CA GLN A 108 -9.56 4.02 5.31
C GLN A 108 -8.15 3.98 4.70
N LEU A 109 -7.58 2.79 4.46
CA LEU A 109 -6.31 2.62 3.77
C LEU A 109 -6.37 3.14 2.33
N GLU A 110 -7.41 2.77 1.58
CA GLU A 110 -7.61 3.23 0.20
C GLU A 110 -7.76 4.75 0.13
N MET A 111 -8.51 5.35 1.08
CA MET A 111 -8.67 6.81 1.15
C MET A 111 -7.37 7.51 1.52
N ALA A 112 -6.56 6.95 2.43
CA ALA A 112 -5.26 7.50 2.78
C ALA A 112 -4.31 7.50 1.58
N LEU A 113 -4.23 6.39 0.84
CA LEU A 113 -3.41 6.26 -0.36
C LEU A 113 -3.85 7.25 -1.46
N LEU A 114 -5.17 7.38 -1.68
CA LEU A 114 -5.74 8.34 -2.62
C LEU A 114 -5.44 9.80 -2.23
N ALA A 115 -5.63 10.14 -0.96
CA ALA A 115 -5.39 11.50 -0.45
C ALA A 115 -3.91 11.92 -0.54
N LEU A 116 -3.00 10.95 -0.51
CA LEU A 116 -1.56 11.17 -0.65
C LEU A 116 -1.07 11.08 -2.10
N ASP A 117 -1.97 10.88 -3.08
CA ASP A 117 -1.65 10.68 -4.50
C ASP A 117 -0.64 9.52 -4.72
N ILE A 118 -0.66 8.47 -3.90
CA ILE A 118 0.19 7.30 -4.04
C ILE A 118 -0.44 6.33 -5.07
N PRO A 119 0.21 6.09 -6.23
CA PRO A 119 -0.26 5.11 -7.20
C PRO A 119 -0.38 3.72 -6.56
N THR A 120 -1.56 3.09 -6.67
CA THR A 120 -1.88 1.86 -5.92
C THR A 120 -2.49 0.80 -6.83
N GLU A 121 -1.95 -0.43 -6.75
CA GLU A 121 -2.52 -1.65 -7.35
C GLU A 121 -3.08 -2.58 -6.25
N LYS A 122 -4.27 -3.13 -6.49
CA LYS A 122 -4.84 -4.21 -5.67
C LYS A 122 -4.42 -5.56 -6.23
N VAL A 123 -3.93 -6.43 -5.36
CA VAL A 123 -3.40 -7.74 -5.75
C VAL A 123 -3.96 -8.84 -4.86
N THR A 124 -4.51 -9.88 -5.47
CA THR A 124 -5.00 -11.05 -4.71
C THR A 124 -3.84 -11.83 -4.06
N PRO A 125 -4.09 -12.51 -2.92
CA PRO A 125 -3.10 -13.36 -2.27
C PRO A 125 -2.45 -14.37 -3.22
N GLN A 126 -3.23 -15.00 -4.07
CA GLN A 126 -2.74 -16.00 -5.03
C GLN A 126 -1.73 -15.42 -6.01
N LYS A 127 -1.92 -14.16 -6.44
CA LYS A 127 -1.06 -13.51 -7.43
C LYS A 127 0.33 -13.21 -6.83
N TRP A 128 0.41 -12.60 -5.65
CA TRP A 128 1.71 -12.27 -5.06
C TRP A 128 2.42 -13.49 -4.45
N ILE A 129 1.69 -14.44 -3.85
CA ILE A 129 2.27 -15.65 -3.26
C ILE A 129 2.94 -16.53 -4.35
N LYS A 130 2.34 -16.58 -5.55
CA LYS A 130 2.87 -17.36 -6.68
C LYS A 130 4.30 -16.97 -7.06
N VAL A 131 4.67 -15.70 -6.93
CA VAL A 131 6.02 -15.19 -7.26
C VAL A 131 7.10 -15.83 -6.39
N TYR A 132 6.74 -16.25 -5.18
CA TYR A 132 7.64 -16.93 -4.24
C TYR A 132 7.65 -18.46 -4.39
N GLN A 133 6.92 -19.00 -5.36
CA GLN A 133 6.75 -20.45 -5.58
C GLN A 133 6.21 -21.18 -4.33
N LEU A 134 5.47 -20.46 -3.50
CA LEU A 134 4.84 -21.01 -2.31
C LEU A 134 3.44 -21.54 -2.63
N LYS A 135 3.11 -22.68 -2.05
CA LYS A 135 1.81 -23.30 -2.19
C LYS A 135 1.36 -23.86 -0.83
N ARG A 136 0.18 -23.40 -0.38
CA ARG A 136 -0.42 -23.95 0.83
C ARG A 136 -0.87 -25.39 0.59
N LYS A 137 -0.49 -26.31 1.46
CA LYS A 137 -0.97 -27.69 1.43
C LYS A 137 -2.43 -27.72 1.90
N LYS A 138 -3.19 -28.72 1.44
CA LYS A 138 -4.63 -28.84 1.73
C LYS A 138 -4.92 -29.02 3.23
N GLU A 139 -4.07 -29.80 3.90
CA GLU A 139 -4.18 -30.12 5.34
C GLU A 139 -3.51 -29.07 6.24
N GLN A 140 -2.82 -28.09 5.66
CA GLN A 140 -2.08 -27.09 6.43
C GLN A 140 -3.02 -26.09 7.07
N ASP A 141 -2.93 -25.88 8.38
CA ASP A 141 -3.73 -24.90 9.08
C ASP A 141 -3.29 -23.46 8.77
N LYS A 142 -4.07 -22.49 9.25
CA LYS A 142 -3.82 -21.07 8.97
C LYS A 142 -2.53 -20.57 9.62
N ASN A 143 -2.20 -21.04 10.84
CA ASN A 143 -1.04 -20.58 11.58
C ASN A 143 0.26 -21.17 11.01
N GLU A 144 0.23 -22.44 10.64
CA GLU A 144 1.32 -23.10 9.93
C GLU A 144 1.64 -22.38 8.63
N TRP A 145 0.62 -22.05 7.85
CA TRP A 145 0.79 -21.30 6.63
C TRP A 145 1.40 -19.91 6.86
N LYS A 146 0.92 -19.17 7.85
CA LYS A 146 1.51 -17.86 8.24
C LYS A 146 2.99 -18.01 8.66
N ASN A 147 3.36 -19.09 9.33
CA ASN A 147 4.76 -19.35 9.65
C ASN A 147 5.62 -19.63 8.40
N VAL A 148 5.07 -20.27 7.36
CA VAL A 148 5.78 -20.44 6.07
C VAL A 148 6.04 -19.09 5.42
N LEU A 149 5.04 -18.19 5.38
CA LEU A 149 5.21 -16.84 4.85
C LEU A 149 6.24 -16.04 5.66
N LYS A 150 6.17 -16.12 6.98
CA LYS A 150 7.16 -15.48 7.87
C LYS A 150 8.57 -15.99 7.62
N ALA A 151 8.77 -17.30 7.52
CA ALA A 151 10.08 -17.90 7.23
C ALA A 151 10.61 -17.42 5.86
N LYS A 152 9.73 -17.30 4.86
CA LYS A 152 10.11 -16.74 3.54
C LYS A 152 10.54 -15.29 3.65
N ALA A 153 9.79 -14.45 4.38
CA ALA A 153 10.18 -13.06 4.60
C ALA A 153 11.51 -12.94 5.37
N GLN A 154 11.74 -13.77 6.39
CA GLN A 154 13.01 -13.82 7.11
C GLN A 154 14.18 -14.22 6.20
N SER A 155 13.96 -15.15 5.28
CA SER A 155 14.98 -15.55 4.29
C SER A 155 15.33 -14.43 3.31
N LEU A 156 14.36 -13.59 2.95
CA LEU A 156 14.59 -12.46 2.02
C LEU A 156 15.19 -11.23 2.72
N PHE A 157 14.86 -11.05 4.00
CA PHE A 157 15.22 -9.88 4.80
C PHE A 157 15.91 -10.27 6.12
N PRO A 158 17.04 -10.99 6.07
CA PRO A 158 17.71 -11.50 7.29
C PRO A 158 18.17 -10.37 8.22
N GLN A 159 18.45 -9.19 7.68
CA GLN A 159 18.87 -8.01 8.44
C GLN A 159 17.80 -7.48 9.39
N LEU A 160 16.53 -7.80 9.18
CA LEU A 160 15.44 -7.34 10.03
C LEU A 160 15.32 -8.14 11.35
N GLY A 161 15.82 -9.37 11.38
CA GLY A 161 15.80 -10.20 12.58
C GLY A 161 14.39 -10.33 13.19
N LYS A 162 14.24 -9.87 14.44
CA LYS A 162 12.97 -9.94 15.18
C LYS A 162 11.85 -9.02 14.65
N LYS A 163 12.14 -8.07 13.77
CA LYS A 163 11.12 -7.20 13.16
C LYS A 163 10.24 -7.94 12.17
N VAL A 164 10.67 -9.10 11.65
CA VAL A 164 9.83 -9.96 10.83
C VAL A 164 8.92 -10.79 11.75
N THR A 165 7.70 -10.31 11.90
CA THR A 165 6.64 -10.90 12.73
C THR A 165 5.53 -11.49 11.86
N LEU A 166 4.52 -12.14 12.47
CA LEU A 166 3.31 -12.56 11.76
C LEU A 166 2.47 -11.38 11.23
N LYS A 167 2.65 -10.19 11.80
CA LYS A 167 1.96 -8.96 11.34
C LYS A 167 2.67 -8.28 10.18
N THR A 168 4.00 -8.42 10.08
CA THR A 168 4.80 -7.68 9.10
C THR A 168 5.26 -8.50 7.91
N CYS A 169 5.21 -9.83 8.01
CA CYS A 169 5.77 -10.72 6.98
C CYS A 169 5.06 -10.60 5.64
N ASP A 170 3.73 -10.52 5.63
CA ASP A 170 2.97 -10.45 4.38
C ASP A 170 3.20 -9.08 3.71
N ALA A 171 3.20 -7.98 4.48
CA ALA A 171 3.51 -6.65 3.96
C ALA A 171 4.91 -6.58 3.31
N LEU A 172 5.92 -7.22 3.92
CA LEU A 172 7.27 -7.33 3.35
C LEU A 172 7.27 -8.11 2.02
N LEU A 173 6.55 -9.22 1.96
CA LEU A 173 6.44 -10.02 0.74
C LEU A 173 5.68 -9.25 -0.36
N ILE A 174 4.60 -8.54 -0.01
CA ILE A 174 3.82 -7.74 -0.95
C ILE A 174 4.67 -6.56 -1.48
N SER A 175 5.44 -5.91 -0.63
CA SER A 175 6.34 -4.83 -1.03
C SER A 175 7.45 -5.33 -1.98
N GLU A 176 8.04 -6.49 -1.71
CA GLU A 176 9.02 -7.13 -2.61
C GLU A 176 8.37 -7.59 -3.91
N TYR A 177 7.12 -8.05 -3.87
CA TYR A 177 6.34 -8.31 -5.08
C TYR A 177 6.19 -7.06 -5.93
N ALA A 178 5.79 -5.92 -5.33
CA ALA A 178 5.65 -4.64 -6.01
C ALA A 178 6.97 -4.25 -6.70
N ARG A 179 8.10 -4.38 -6.01
CA ARG A 179 9.42 -4.07 -6.53
C ARG A 179 9.82 -4.96 -7.71
N ARG A 180 9.55 -6.27 -7.63
CA ARG A 180 9.89 -7.22 -8.72
C ARG A 180 9.04 -7.02 -9.97
N THR A 181 7.79 -6.64 -9.80
CA THR A 181 6.87 -6.43 -10.92
C THR A 181 7.01 -5.03 -11.53
N LYS A 182 7.76 -4.14 -10.87
CA LYS A 182 7.97 -2.73 -11.28
C LYS A 182 6.64 -1.99 -11.52
N PHE A 183 5.68 -2.35 -10.72
CA PHE A 183 4.38 -1.66 -10.72
C PHE A 183 4.55 -0.15 -10.47
#